data_c69beebad4011a7723aa73cc0610c52a
#
_entry.id   c69beebad4011a7723aa73cc0610c52a
#
_cell.length_a   1.000
_cell.length_b   1.000
_cell.length_c   1.000
_cell.angle_alpha   90.00
_cell.angle_beta   90.00
_cell.angle_gamma   90.00
#
_symmetry.space_group_name_H-M   'P 1'
#
loop_
_entity.id
_entity.type
_entity.pdbx_description
1 polymer ?
#
loop_
_entity_poly.entity_id
_entity_poly.type
_entity_poly.pdbx_seq_one_letter_code
_entity_poly.pdbx_strand_id
1 'polypeptide(L)'
;MTAPRIRFAPVKCGPTTDITTATITTSVSGDGSSKPARRIRRSAGKSRSGCRECKTRRVKCDETFPVCLRCQRRGELCSSVPRPDQWQMELPWLSTLGMNPPASFTWDPFNHISFMNKKLLQQWFETTSRIMVVDHGQNPLSFPILTHLSNAPSLAHIIQSISAAYQHFFQHSKLNLCLEERSKAMSTLRTELQHGGRPLMPYLLTTYLLGISSSFIDEDFIDYGKEHFFAFRQMLELILADPEARTDPLMRFVVGAYVYWSLTCSILVDPAEREPPSTSQLEEYIINMGDNRHPITGSYTKLFYLLGKLGRHCRAVVEGGYRDAPLERTFEQQLLQWTPSGDDIPWDTTADAFRYHGLLMLHRICGQNVDATSPQDHAYTFSTDNELKIKEYATQTIQSLSSIPIDSPLIVLQPIPLMTAGAELTKDDGLLRATVIERFQALSSFNRLPANLRATQLLQELWELKDMGVGISWLELMLLKNWRLRLG
;
A
#
# COMPACT_ATOMS: atom_id res chain seq x y z
N MET A 1 26.86 -6.76 -11.62
CA MET A 1 25.92 -7.89 -11.75
C MET A 1 24.62 -7.35 -12.33
N THR A 2 24.26 -7.74 -13.53
CA THR A 2 23.01 -7.28 -14.18
C THR A 2 21.82 -8.00 -13.57
N ALA A 3 20.82 -7.23 -13.11
CA ALA A 3 19.58 -7.77 -12.56
C ALA A 3 18.89 -8.73 -13.58
N PRO A 4 18.23 -9.79 -13.12
CA PRO A 4 17.48 -10.69 -13.97
C PRO A 4 16.40 -9.90 -14.73
N ARG A 5 16.42 -10.01 -16.08
CA ARG A 5 15.38 -9.41 -16.91
C ARG A 5 14.23 -10.41 -17.04
N ILE A 6 13.07 -10.03 -16.57
CA ILE A 6 11.81 -10.76 -16.80
C ILE A 6 11.26 -10.29 -18.14
N ARG A 7 11.09 -11.21 -19.11
CA ARG A 7 10.38 -10.94 -20.35
C ARG A 7 9.01 -11.59 -20.30
N PHE A 8 7.99 -10.81 -20.58
CA PHE A 8 6.64 -11.32 -20.77
C PHE A 8 6.51 -11.90 -22.16
N ALA A 9 6.13 -13.17 -22.27
CA ALA A 9 5.81 -13.76 -23.55
C ALA A 9 4.44 -13.22 -24.02
N PRO A 10 4.31 -12.76 -25.27
CA PRO A 10 3.00 -12.38 -25.78
C PRO A 10 2.09 -13.62 -25.81
N VAL A 11 0.88 -13.46 -25.27
CA VAL A 11 -0.17 -14.49 -25.36
C VAL A 11 -0.35 -14.82 -26.83
N LYS A 12 -0.05 -16.06 -27.25
CA LYS A 12 -0.44 -16.54 -28.56
C LYS A 12 -1.96 -16.53 -28.63
N CYS A 13 -2.53 -15.49 -29.24
CA CYS A 13 -3.90 -15.53 -29.72
C CYS A 13 -3.99 -16.68 -30.70
N GLY A 14 -4.88 -17.62 -30.47
CA GLY A 14 -5.19 -18.67 -31.43
C GLY A 14 -5.60 -18.05 -32.76
N PRO A 15 -5.56 -18.84 -33.88
CA PRO A 15 -5.68 -18.29 -35.20
C PRO A 15 -6.95 -17.45 -35.34
N THR A 16 -6.74 -16.22 -35.72
CA THR A 16 -7.78 -15.31 -36.21
C THR A 16 -8.32 -15.91 -37.49
N THR A 17 -9.55 -16.39 -37.42
CA THR A 17 -10.29 -16.70 -38.67
C THR A 17 -10.45 -15.40 -39.43
N ASP A 18 -9.91 -15.40 -40.65
CA ASP A 18 -9.97 -14.33 -41.62
C ASP A 18 -11.39 -13.80 -41.77
N ILE A 19 -11.54 -12.51 -41.56
CA ILE A 19 -12.74 -11.76 -41.94
C ILE A 19 -12.59 -11.47 -43.44
N THR A 20 -13.20 -12.33 -44.27
CA THR A 20 -13.37 -12.08 -45.69
C THR A 20 -14.26 -10.84 -45.85
N THR A 21 -13.74 -9.84 -46.49
CA THR A 21 -14.42 -8.62 -46.94
C THR A 21 -15.50 -9.02 -47.95
N ALA A 22 -16.75 -9.01 -47.55
CA ALA A 22 -17.87 -9.19 -48.47
C ALA A 22 -18.22 -7.84 -49.08
N THR A 23 -17.92 -7.73 -50.38
CA THR A 23 -18.34 -6.62 -51.25
C THR A 23 -19.86 -6.68 -51.42
N ILE A 24 -20.53 -5.59 -51.11
CA ILE A 24 -21.97 -5.41 -51.30
C ILE A 24 -22.21 -5.03 -52.75
N THR A 25 -22.77 -5.96 -53.55
CA THR A 25 -23.45 -5.63 -54.79
C THR A 25 -24.93 -5.58 -54.55
N THR A 26 -25.52 -4.42 -54.82
CA THR A 26 -26.95 -4.17 -54.81
C THR A 26 -27.60 -4.79 -56.04
N SER A 27 -28.59 -5.64 -55.82
CA SER A 27 -29.62 -5.94 -56.82
C SER A 27 -30.99 -5.95 -56.17
N VAL A 28 -31.86 -5.10 -56.69
CA VAL A 28 -33.27 -4.96 -56.32
C VAL A 28 -34.07 -6.01 -57.05
N SER A 29 -34.94 -6.75 -56.36
CA SER A 29 -36.31 -7.05 -56.77
C SER A 29 -36.98 -8.13 -55.86
N GLY A 30 -38.25 -7.91 -55.47
CA GLY A 30 -39.26 -8.97 -55.32
C GLY A 30 -39.68 -9.36 -53.95
N ASP A 31 -40.76 -8.76 -53.53
CA ASP A 31 -41.94 -9.24 -52.81
C ASP A 31 -41.86 -10.60 -52.07
N GLY A 32 -42.23 -10.62 -50.78
CA GLY A 32 -42.44 -11.87 -50.07
C GLY A 32 -42.50 -11.68 -48.54
N SER A 33 -43.69 -11.55 -48.00
CA SER A 33 -44.05 -11.64 -46.59
C SER A 33 -43.26 -12.71 -45.84
N SER A 34 -42.37 -12.33 -44.92
CA SER A 34 -41.81 -13.25 -43.93
C SER A 34 -41.63 -12.58 -42.56
N LYS A 35 -42.17 -13.27 -41.56
CA LYS A 35 -42.11 -12.93 -40.14
C LYS A 35 -40.71 -12.54 -39.67
N PRO A 36 -40.58 -11.59 -38.71
CA PRO A 36 -39.25 -11.18 -38.25
C PRO A 36 -38.52 -12.36 -37.61
N ALA A 37 -37.36 -12.70 -38.13
CA ALA A 37 -36.51 -13.73 -37.58
C ALA A 37 -36.08 -13.33 -36.15
N ARG A 38 -36.40 -14.18 -35.19
CA ARG A 38 -36.02 -14.09 -33.79
C ARG A 38 -34.51 -14.00 -33.72
N ARG A 39 -33.97 -12.80 -33.46
CA ARG A 39 -32.54 -12.56 -33.25
C ARG A 39 -32.06 -13.52 -32.18
N ILE A 40 -31.36 -14.59 -32.55
CA ILE A 40 -30.67 -15.47 -31.62
C ILE A 40 -29.67 -14.61 -30.90
N ARG A 41 -29.95 -14.25 -29.66
CA ARG A 41 -28.97 -13.65 -28.77
C ARG A 41 -27.87 -14.69 -28.60
N ARG A 42 -26.74 -14.53 -29.31
CA ARG A 42 -25.51 -15.27 -29.02
C ARG A 42 -25.26 -15.08 -27.53
N SER A 43 -25.34 -16.17 -26.76
CA SER A 43 -24.99 -16.15 -25.34
C SER A 43 -23.52 -15.73 -25.28
N ALA A 44 -23.29 -14.49 -24.85
CA ALA A 44 -21.93 -14.00 -24.63
C ALA A 44 -21.30 -14.96 -23.62
N GLY A 45 -20.21 -15.64 -24.03
CA GLY A 45 -19.54 -16.65 -23.22
C GLY A 45 -19.29 -16.11 -21.81
N LYS A 46 -19.56 -16.94 -20.80
CA LYS A 46 -19.33 -16.58 -19.40
C LYS A 46 -17.85 -16.31 -19.20
N SER A 47 -17.50 -15.15 -18.66
CA SER A 47 -16.13 -14.82 -18.26
C SER A 47 -15.64 -15.82 -17.19
N ARG A 48 -14.51 -16.50 -17.43
CA ARG A 48 -13.91 -17.40 -16.44
C ARG A 48 -13.24 -16.63 -15.32
N SER A 49 -12.64 -15.48 -15.63
CA SER A 49 -11.82 -14.63 -14.73
C SER A 49 -12.63 -13.48 -14.09
N GLY A 50 -13.91 -13.36 -14.38
CA GLY A 50 -14.75 -12.30 -13.84
C GLY A 50 -14.86 -12.34 -12.30
N CYS A 51 -14.96 -11.16 -11.67
CA CYS A 51 -15.07 -11.01 -10.23
C CYS A 51 -16.30 -11.78 -9.67
N ARG A 52 -16.22 -12.11 -8.37
CA ARG A 52 -17.27 -12.86 -7.66
C ARG A 52 -18.60 -12.12 -7.69
N GLU A 53 -18.59 -10.81 -7.51
CA GLU A 53 -19.78 -9.94 -7.45
C GLU A 53 -20.55 -9.96 -8.78
N CYS A 54 -19.86 -9.88 -9.91
CA CYS A 54 -20.47 -10.02 -11.22
C CYS A 54 -21.00 -11.44 -11.47
N LYS A 55 -20.27 -12.48 -11.03
CA LYS A 55 -20.72 -13.88 -11.13
C LYS A 55 -21.98 -14.12 -10.30
N THR A 56 -22.04 -13.63 -9.06
CA THR A 56 -23.22 -13.74 -8.19
C THR A 56 -24.44 -13.07 -8.83
N ARG A 57 -24.26 -11.90 -9.42
CA ARG A 57 -25.32 -11.16 -10.13
C ARG A 57 -25.63 -11.69 -11.53
N ARG A 58 -24.92 -12.73 -11.98
CA ARG A 58 -25.06 -13.34 -13.32
C ARG A 58 -24.91 -12.35 -14.47
N VAL A 59 -24.05 -11.33 -14.30
CA VAL A 59 -23.69 -10.35 -15.33
C VAL A 59 -22.27 -10.60 -15.86
N LYS A 60 -22.03 -10.23 -17.13
CA LYS A 60 -20.69 -10.35 -17.73
C LYS A 60 -19.77 -9.32 -17.05
N CYS A 61 -18.68 -9.77 -16.44
CA CYS A 61 -17.59 -8.90 -15.94
C CYS A 61 -16.74 -8.41 -17.10
N ASP A 62 -16.30 -7.18 -17.05
CA ASP A 62 -15.31 -6.61 -18.00
C ASP A 62 -13.85 -6.94 -17.60
N GLU A 63 -13.66 -7.51 -16.38
CA GLU A 63 -12.38 -7.98 -15.85
C GLU A 63 -11.33 -6.88 -15.66
N THR A 64 -11.74 -5.62 -15.62
CA THR A 64 -10.85 -4.50 -15.30
C THR A 64 -10.37 -4.64 -13.85
N PHE A 65 -9.11 -4.34 -13.60
CA PHE A 65 -8.46 -4.34 -12.29
C PHE A 65 -8.08 -2.90 -11.92
N PRO A 66 -8.13 -2.49 -10.63
CA PRO A 66 -8.51 -3.24 -9.41
C PRO A 66 -10.02 -3.41 -9.22
N VAL A 67 -10.83 -2.61 -9.88
CA VAL A 67 -12.30 -2.66 -9.80
C VAL A 67 -12.87 -2.75 -11.20
N CYS A 68 -13.70 -3.76 -11.47
CA CYS A 68 -14.37 -3.83 -12.75
C CYS A 68 -15.40 -2.68 -12.90
N LEU A 69 -15.57 -2.16 -14.11
CA LEU A 69 -16.45 -1.02 -14.40
C LEU A 69 -17.89 -1.20 -13.87
N ARG A 70 -18.37 -2.45 -13.80
CA ARG A 70 -19.71 -2.74 -13.28
C ARG A 70 -19.80 -2.62 -11.76
N CYS A 71 -18.75 -3.01 -11.02
CA CYS A 71 -18.70 -2.82 -9.57
C CYS A 71 -18.44 -1.35 -9.24
N GLN A 72 -17.54 -0.68 -9.99
CA GLN A 72 -17.26 0.73 -9.83
C GLN A 72 -18.52 1.60 -9.95
N ARG A 73 -19.32 1.42 -11.02
CA ARG A 73 -20.58 2.16 -11.22
C ARG A 73 -21.62 1.94 -10.12
N ARG A 74 -21.43 0.92 -9.29
CA ARG A 74 -22.33 0.59 -8.17
C ARG A 74 -21.76 0.98 -6.82
N GLY A 75 -20.52 1.48 -6.78
CA GLY A 75 -19.83 1.76 -5.54
C GLY A 75 -19.61 0.49 -4.67
N GLU A 76 -19.44 -0.68 -5.29
CA GLU A 76 -19.28 -1.94 -4.57
C GLU A 76 -17.82 -2.40 -4.63
N LEU A 77 -17.37 -3.07 -3.55
CA LEU A 77 -16.08 -3.75 -3.55
C LEU A 77 -16.03 -4.77 -4.70
N CYS A 78 -14.85 -4.99 -5.24
CA CYS A 78 -14.64 -5.89 -6.36
C CYS A 78 -13.56 -6.92 -6.05
N SER A 79 -13.91 -8.20 -6.16
CA SER A 79 -12.94 -9.31 -6.04
C SER A 79 -12.17 -9.57 -7.33
N SER A 80 -12.00 -8.54 -8.18
CA SER A 80 -11.16 -8.65 -9.38
C SER A 80 -9.74 -9.05 -9.00
N VAL A 81 -9.10 -9.83 -9.86
CA VAL A 81 -7.68 -10.18 -9.73
C VAL A 81 -6.96 -9.74 -10.98
N PRO A 82 -5.70 -9.27 -10.88
CA PRO A 82 -4.91 -9.01 -12.07
C PRO A 82 -4.84 -10.29 -12.90
N ARG A 83 -4.84 -10.15 -14.22
CA ARG A 83 -4.58 -11.29 -15.08
C ARG A 83 -3.15 -11.72 -14.84
N PRO A 84 -2.89 -13.01 -14.56
CA PRO A 84 -1.53 -13.50 -14.48
C PRO A 84 -0.90 -13.33 -15.87
N ASP A 85 0.15 -12.53 -15.93
CA ASP A 85 0.99 -12.49 -17.11
C ASP A 85 1.78 -13.79 -17.17
N GLN A 86 1.80 -14.44 -18.32
CA GLN A 86 2.61 -15.62 -18.54
C GLN A 86 4.06 -15.14 -18.71
N TRP A 87 4.91 -15.41 -17.70
CA TRP A 87 6.29 -14.92 -17.73
C TRP A 87 7.28 -16.09 -17.84
N GLN A 88 8.34 -15.85 -18.59
CA GLN A 88 9.50 -16.72 -18.66
C GLN A 88 10.59 -16.13 -17.77
N MET A 89 11.11 -16.94 -16.86
CA MET A 89 12.26 -16.58 -16.05
C MET A 89 13.52 -16.82 -16.89
N GLU A 90 14.11 -15.75 -17.42
CA GLU A 90 15.45 -15.82 -18.01
C GLU A 90 16.47 -15.73 -16.87
N LEU A 91 17.36 -16.69 -16.79
CA LEU A 91 18.47 -16.74 -15.83
C LEU A 91 19.75 -16.22 -16.51
N PRO A 92 20.00 -14.89 -16.53
CA PRO A 92 21.10 -14.30 -17.31
C PRO A 92 22.48 -14.80 -16.90
N TRP A 93 22.64 -15.25 -15.65
CA TRP A 93 23.90 -15.76 -15.13
C TRP A 93 24.28 -17.14 -15.66
N LEU A 94 23.33 -17.94 -16.15
CA LEU A 94 23.62 -19.21 -16.82
C LEU A 94 24.26 -19.01 -18.21
N SER A 95 23.86 -17.93 -18.91
CA SER A 95 24.44 -17.59 -20.21
C SER A 95 25.82 -16.94 -20.10
N THR A 96 26.12 -16.24 -18.99
CA THR A 96 27.43 -15.62 -18.75
C THR A 96 28.51 -16.63 -18.34
N LEU A 97 28.13 -17.79 -17.83
CA LEU A 97 29.08 -18.87 -17.47
C LEU A 97 29.42 -19.80 -18.64
N GLY A 98 28.88 -19.56 -19.86
CA GLY A 98 29.13 -20.41 -21.03
C GLY A 98 28.62 -21.85 -20.88
N MET A 99 27.84 -22.12 -19.85
CA MET A 99 27.24 -23.42 -19.60
C MET A 99 25.88 -23.49 -20.26
N ASN A 100 25.80 -24.15 -21.40
CA ASN A 100 24.51 -24.65 -21.87
C ASN A 100 24.04 -25.67 -20.82
N PRO A 101 22.89 -25.46 -20.15
CA PRO A 101 22.38 -26.44 -19.22
C PRO A 101 22.16 -27.74 -20.00
N PRO A 102 22.62 -28.92 -19.49
CA PRO A 102 22.29 -30.17 -20.09
C PRO A 102 20.76 -30.27 -20.19
N ALA A 103 20.25 -30.84 -21.28
CA ALA A 103 18.82 -30.94 -21.58
C ALA A 103 17.98 -31.64 -20.49
N SER A 104 18.64 -32.24 -19.49
CA SER A 104 18.06 -32.84 -18.29
C SER A 104 18.12 -31.98 -17.02
N PHE A 105 18.66 -30.75 -17.10
CA PHE A 105 18.77 -29.86 -15.94
C PHE A 105 17.47 -29.08 -15.78
N THR A 106 16.48 -29.71 -15.17
CA THR A 106 15.34 -29.01 -14.59
C THR A 106 15.78 -28.37 -13.28
N TRP A 107 16.36 -27.16 -13.35
CA TRP A 107 16.57 -26.37 -12.14
C TRP A 107 15.19 -25.93 -11.65
N ASP A 108 14.70 -26.64 -10.64
CA ASP A 108 13.51 -26.24 -9.89
C ASP A 108 14.01 -25.40 -8.70
N PRO A 109 13.92 -24.07 -8.74
CA PRO A 109 14.32 -23.21 -7.61
C PRO A 109 13.55 -23.52 -6.35
N PHE A 110 12.49 -24.32 -6.44
CA PHE A 110 11.60 -24.69 -5.37
C PHE A 110 11.91 -26.07 -4.76
N ASN A 111 12.84 -26.87 -5.33
CA ASN A 111 13.18 -28.18 -4.81
C ASN A 111 13.77 -28.13 -3.38
N HIS A 112 14.45 -27.04 -3.03
CA HIS A 112 14.98 -26.82 -1.69
C HIS A 112 13.94 -26.28 -0.69
N ILE A 113 12.73 -25.95 -1.16
CA ILE A 113 11.64 -25.36 -0.37
C ILE A 113 10.41 -26.27 -0.47
N SER A 114 10.62 -27.56 -0.28
CA SER A 114 9.60 -28.62 -0.47
C SER A 114 8.38 -28.48 0.45
N PHE A 115 8.52 -27.75 1.58
CA PHE A 115 7.45 -27.49 2.52
C PHE A 115 6.53 -26.33 2.11
N MET A 116 6.90 -25.53 1.10
CA MET A 116 6.09 -24.40 0.66
C MET A 116 4.93 -24.81 -0.24
N ASN A 117 3.79 -24.15 -0.03
CA ASN A 117 2.66 -24.26 -0.93
C ASN A 117 2.93 -23.48 -2.21
N LYS A 118 3.15 -24.19 -3.32
CA LYS A 118 3.48 -23.61 -4.64
C LYS A 118 2.44 -22.57 -5.10
N LYS A 119 1.15 -22.73 -4.76
CA LYS A 119 0.11 -21.76 -5.14
C LYS A 119 0.23 -20.46 -4.36
N LEU A 120 0.56 -20.53 -3.07
CA LEU A 120 0.77 -19.33 -2.25
C LEU A 120 2.04 -18.60 -2.66
N LEU A 121 3.09 -19.34 -3.02
CA LEU A 121 4.33 -18.75 -3.52
C LEU A 121 4.11 -18.09 -4.89
N GLN A 122 3.36 -18.72 -5.79
CA GLN A 122 2.95 -18.10 -7.05
C GLN A 122 2.14 -16.82 -6.81
N GLN A 123 1.17 -16.86 -5.88
CA GLN A 123 0.38 -15.69 -5.47
C GLN A 123 1.27 -14.56 -4.94
N TRP A 124 2.34 -14.90 -4.20
CA TRP A 124 3.32 -13.92 -3.73
C TRP A 124 3.97 -13.17 -4.89
N PHE A 125 4.52 -13.87 -5.86
CA PHE A 125 5.23 -13.24 -6.98
C PHE A 125 4.32 -12.51 -7.95
N GLU A 126 3.14 -13.07 -8.23
CA GLU A 126 2.20 -12.47 -9.19
C GLU A 126 1.47 -11.25 -8.63
N THR A 127 1.24 -11.21 -7.32
CA THR A 127 0.35 -10.19 -6.74
C THR A 127 0.87 -9.61 -5.43
N THR A 128 1.10 -10.45 -4.41
CA THR A 128 1.23 -9.96 -3.03
C THR A 128 2.50 -9.15 -2.81
N SER A 129 3.64 -9.56 -3.37
CA SER A 129 4.87 -8.77 -3.28
C SER A 129 4.79 -7.45 -4.06
N ARG A 130 3.96 -7.42 -5.11
CA ARG A 130 3.79 -6.22 -5.96
C ARG A 130 2.97 -5.12 -5.29
N ILE A 131 2.00 -5.47 -4.47
CA ILE A 131 1.23 -4.47 -3.72
C ILE A 131 2.00 -3.83 -2.56
N MET A 132 3.17 -4.37 -2.21
CA MET A 132 4.03 -3.85 -1.14
C MET A 132 5.06 -2.83 -1.63
N VAL A 133 5.15 -2.61 -2.93
CA VAL A 133 6.08 -1.65 -3.55
C VAL A 133 5.38 -0.91 -4.68
N VAL A 134 5.85 0.27 -4.99
CA VAL A 134 5.36 1.06 -6.13
C VAL A 134 6.16 0.74 -7.39
N ASP A 135 7.48 0.69 -7.29
CA ASP A 135 8.33 0.31 -8.42
C ASP A 135 8.49 -1.22 -8.48
N HIS A 136 7.65 -1.84 -9.30
CA HIS A 136 7.68 -3.29 -9.50
C HIS A 136 8.96 -3.79 -10.19
N GLY A 137 9.65 -2.92 -10.96
CA GLY A 137 10.90 -3.25 -11.65
C GLY A 137 12.08 -3.42 -10.71
N GLN A 138 12.02 -2.79 -9.55
CA GLN A 138 13.06 -2.84 -8.52
C GLN A 138 12.57 -3.49 -7.22
N ASN A 139 11.69 -4.47 -7.30
CA ASN A 139 11.06 -5.10 -6.14
C ASN A 139 11.93 -6.20 -5.50
N PRO A 140 12.62 -5.95 -4.36
CA PRO A 140 13.45 -6.96 -3.71
C PRO A 140 12.64 -8.08 -3.05
N LEU A 141 11.35 -7.84 -2.74
CA LEU A 141 10.43 -8.82 -2.17
C LEU A 141 9.89 -9.81 -3.22
N SER A 142 10.18 -9.59 -4.51
CA SER A 142 9.85 -10.51 -5.59
C SER A 142 10.93 -11.60 -5.71
N PHE A 143 11.40 -11.91 -6.92
CA PHE A 143 12.38 -12.98 -7.15
C PHE A 143 13.68 -12.87 -6.32
N PRO A 144 14.24 -11.67 -6.05
CA PRO A 144 15.45 -11.59 -5.23
C PRO A 144 15.33 -12.25 -3.86
N ILE A 145 14.12 -12.27 -3.25
CA ILE A 145 13.90 -12.87 -1.93
C ILE A 145 14.16 -14.38 -1.89
N LEU A 146 14.10 -15.06 -3.07
CA LEU A 146 14.35 -16.52 -3.17
C LEU A 146 15.73 -16.92 -2.62
N THR A 147 16.73 -16.06 -2.76
CA THR A 147 18.09 -16.32 -2.25
C THR A 147 18.13 -16.47 -0.72
N HIS A 148 17.16 -15.94 -0.01
CA HIS A 148 17.06 -15.96 1.44
C HIS A 148 16.17 -17.09 1.98
N LEU A 149 15.26 -17.65 1.16
CA LEU A 149 14.25 -18.60 1.63
C LEU A 149 14.84 -19.94 2.09
N SER A 150 15.94 -20.38 1.47
CA SER A 150 16.61 -21.63 1.86
C SER A 150 17.25 -21.57 3.25
N ASN A 151 17.67 -20.37 3.66
CA ASN A 151 18.40 -20.13 4.90
C ASN A 151 17.53 -19.56 6.02
N ALA A 152 16.29 -19.21 5.71
CA ALA A 152 15.32 -18.63 6.66
C ALA A 152 13.91 -19.21 6.42
N PRO A 153 13.62 -20.42 6.92
CA PRO A 153 12.29 -21.00 6.87
C PRO A 153 11.19 -20.09 7.45
N SER A 154 11.51 -19.28 8.46
CA SER A 154 10.59 -18.27 9.00
C SER A 154 10.10 -17.29 7.93
N LEU A 155 11.00 -16.85 7.03
CA LEU A 155 10.66 -15.98 5.91
C LEU A 155 9.69 -16.66 4.92
N ALA A 156 9.88 -17.95 4.66
CA ALA A 156 9.00 -18.73 3.81
C ALA A 156 7.59 -18.84 4.40
N HIS A 157 7.47 -19.08 5.71
CA HIS A 157 6.18 -19.16 6.40
C HIS A 157 5.43 -17.82 6.37
N ILE A 158 6.10 -16.69 6.63
CA ILE A 158 5.41 -15.40 6.62
C ILE A 158 4.95 -14.98 5.22
N ILE A 159 5.70 -15.29 4.18
CA ILE A 159 5.28 -15.10 2.79
C ILE A 159 3.98 -15.88 2.50
N GLN A 160 3.90 -17.14 2.94
CA GLN A 160 2.69 -17.94 2.78
C GLN A 160 1.52 -17.38 3.57
N SER A 161 1.74 -16.89 4.79
CA SER A 161 0.73 -16.26 5.63
C SER A 161 0.10 -15.05 4.93
N ILE A 162 0.91 -14.11 4.47
CA ILE A 162 0.41 -12.88 3.81
C ILE A 162 -0.28 -13.22 2.48
N SER A 163 0.27 -14.16 1.71
CA SER A 163 -0.36 -14.61 0.46
C SER A 163 -1.72 -15.24 0.70
N ALA A 164 -1.86 -16.05 1.77
CA ALA A 164 -3.12 -16.64 2.17
C ALA A 164 -4.14 -15.59 2.64
N ALA A 165 -3.72 -14.59 3.43
CA ALA A 165 -4.56 -13.50 3.89
C ALA A 165 -5.11 -12.71 2.69
N TYR A 166 -4.24 -12.30 1.76
CA TYR A 166 -4.63 -11.61 0.54
C TYR A 166 -5.62 -12.43 -0.31
N GLN A 167 -5.35 -13.72 -0.50
CA GLN A 167 -6.21 -14.59 -1.31
C GLN A 167 -7.60 -14.77 -0.69
N HIS A 168 -7.68 -14.82 0.63
CA HIS A 168 -8.89 -15.14 1.37
C HIS A 168 -9.61 -13.94 1.96
N PHE A 169 -9.18 -12.72 1.68
CA PHE A 169 -9.77 -11.47 2.18
C PHE A 169 -11.30 -11.43 2.09
N PHE A 170 -11.88 -11.90 0.99
CA PHE A 170 -13.33 -11.97 0.82
C PHE A 170 -13.98 -13.26 1.39
N GLN A 171 -13.22 -14.08 2.14
CA GLN A 171 -13.67 -15.38 2.64
C GLN A 171 -13.16 -15.59 4.07
N HIS A 172 -13.73 -14.86 5.04
CA HIS A 172 -13.29 -14.87 6.45
C HIS A 172 -13.16 -16.29 7.07
N SER A 173 -13.93 -17.28 6.60
CA SER A 173 -13.84 -18.66 7.06
C SER A 173 -12.52 -19.39 6.76
N LYS A 174 -11.62 -18.78 5.99
CA LYS A 174 -10.35 -19.39 5.54
C LYS A 174 -9.09 -18.72 6.10
N LEU A 175 -9.23 -17.85 7.09
CA LEU A 175 -8.10 -17.19 7.74
C LEU A 175 -7.22 -18.16 8.55
N ASN A 176 -7.71 -19.35 8.90
CA ASN A 176 -6.95 -20.32 9.68
C ASN A 176 -5.57 -20.65 9.10
N LEU A 177 -5.49 -20.83 7.77
CA LEU A 177 -4.20 -21.10 7.11
C LEU A 177 -3.21 -19.93 7.27
N CYS A 178 -3.73 -18.69 7.17
CA CYS A 178 -2.93 -17.50 7.37
C CYS A 178 -2.37 -17.42 8.79
N LEU A 179 -3.21 -17.64 9.80
CA LEU A 179 -2.82 -17.61 11.21
C LEU A 179 -1.86 -18.76 11.56
N GLU A 180 -2.08 -19.94 11.00
CA GLU A 180 -1.18 -21.10 11.18
C GLU A 180 0.21 -20.80 10.62
N GLU A 181 0.31 -20.30 9.40
CA GLU A 181 1.60 -19.98 8.79
C GLU A 181 2.29 -18.81 9.50
N ARG A 182 1.53 -17.81 10.01
CA ARG A 182 2.08 -16.73 10.85
C ARG A 182 2.65 -17.26 12.16
N SER A 183 1.96 -18.18 12.82
CA SER A 183 2.44 -18.82 14.05
C SER A 183 3.72 -19.63 13.81
N LYS A 184 3.79 -20.39 12.71
CA LYS A 184 5.01 -21.09 12.29
C LYS A 184 6.16 -20.11 12.04
N ALA A 185 5.91 -19.00 11.34
CA ALA A 185 6.92 -17.97 11.10
C ALA A 185 7.51 -17.42 12.40
N MET A 186 6.67 -17.08 13.39
CA MET A 186 7.11 -16.56 14.68
C MET A 186 7.91 -17.59 15.48
N SER A 187 7.43 -18.83 15.57
CA SER A 187 8.11 -19.89 16.32
C SER A 187 9.47 -20.26 15.68
N THR A 188 9.50 -20.33 14.36
CA THR A 188 10.72 -20.62 13.60
C THR A 188 11.73 -19.48 13.71
N LEU A 189 11.29 -18.23 13.57
CA LEU A 189 12.17 -17.06 13.74
C LEU A 189 12.81 -17.02 15.13
N ARG A 190 12.02 -17.34 16.18
CA ARG A 190 12.57 -17.45 17.56
C ARG A 190 13.69 -18.47 17.63
N THR A 191 13.49 -19.65 17.02
CA THR A 191 14.50 -20.72 17.00
C THR A 191 15.73 -20.31 16.21
N GLU A 192 15.55 -19.70 15.03
CA GLU A 192 16.64 -19.21 14.19
C GLU A 192 17.50 -18.16 14.91
N LEU A 193 16.88 -17.21 15.61
CA LEU A 193 17.60 -16.20 16.39
C LEU A 193 18.35 -16.77 17.58
N GLN A 194 17.82 -17.81 18.24
CA GLN A 194 18.48 -18.49 19.36
C GLN A 194 19.76 -19.23 18.94
N HIS A 195 19.80 -19.74 17.71
CA HIS A 195 20.98 -20.43 17.18
C HIS A 195 22.07 -19.48 16.68
N GLY A 196 21.86 -18.15 16.76
CA GLY A 196 22.90 -17.14 16.54
C GLY A 196 23.40 -17.06 15.10
N GLY A 197 22.56 -17.42 14.11
CA GLY A 197 22.94 -17.44 12.69
C GLY A 197 23.21 -16.05 12.11
N ARG A 198 24.28 -15.90 11.35
CA ARG A 198 24.45 -14.81 10.38
C ARG A 198 24.18 -15.40 8.99
N PRO A 199 23.62 -14.65 8.05
CA PRO A 199 23.38 -13.21 8.02
C PRO A 199 22.06 -12.77 8.70
N LEU A 200 22.00 -11.55 9.23
CA LEU A 200 20.83 -10.99 9.92
C LEU A 200 19.73 -10.52 8.96
N MET A 201 20.03 -10.26 7.71
CA MET A 201 19.12 -9.68 6.72
C MET A 201 17.84 -10.52 6.51
N PRO A 202 17.87 -11.87 6.37
CA PRO A 202 16.66 -12.66 6.23
C PRO A 202 15.73 -12.57 7.46
N TYR A 203 16.29 -12.47 8.66
CA TYR A 203 15.52 -12.32 9.91
C TYR A 203 14.91 -10.92 10.03
N LEU A 204 15.64 -9.90 9.58
CA LEU A 204 15.13 -8.53 9.46
C LEU A 204 13.93 -8.49 8.49
N LEU A 205 14.04 -9.12 7.31
CA LEU A 205 12.94 -9.23 6.35
C LEU A 205 11.74 -9.99 6.93
N THR A 206 11.98 -11.09 7.67
CA THR A 206 10.92 -11.83 8.35
C THR A 206 10.20 -10.97 9.37
N THR A 207 10.95 -10.22 10.19
CA THR A 207 10.40 -9.32 11.21
C THR A 207 9.57 -8.20 10.56
N TYR A 208 10.04 -7.63 9.45
CA TYR A 208 9.31 -6.66 8.65
C TYR A 208 7.96 -7.21 8.16
N LEU A 209 8.00 -8.39 7.53
CA LEU A 209 6.79 -9.00 6.99
C LEU A 209 5.82 -9.47 8.10
N LEU A 210 6.33 -9.93 9.26
CA LEU A 210 5.49 -10.24 10.43
C LEU A 210 4.73 -9.00 10.91
N GLY A 211 5.40 -7.86 11.02
CA GLY A 211 4.75 -6.62 11.42
C GLY A 211 3.71 -6.14 10.41
N ILE A 212 4.03 -6.23 9.11
CA ILE A 212 3.08 -5.87 8.04
C ILE A 212 1.89 -6.83 8.01
N SER A 213 2.10 -8.11 8.32
CA SER A 213 1.03 -9.13 8.26
C SER A 213 -0.15 -8.80 9.19
N SER A 214 0.07 -8.09 10.29
CA SER A 214 -1.00 -7.65 11.19
C SER A 214 -2.07 -6.85 10.43
N SER A 215 -1.70 -5.97 9.49
CA SER A 215 -2.66 -5.19 8.70
C SER A 215 -3.54 -6.01 7.75
N PHE A 216 -3.16 -7.24 7.43
CA PHE A 216 -3.96 -8.14 6.60
C PHE A 216 -4.90 -9.03 7.41
N ILE A 217 -4.65 -9.17 8.72
CA ILE A 217 -5.28 -10.20 9.57
C ILE A 217 -6.14 -9.58 10.66
N ASP A 218 -5.70 -8.44 11.23
CA ASP A 218 -6.39 -7.80 12.35
C ASP A 218 -7.63 -7.03 11.88
N GLU A 219 -8.81 -7.57 12.20
CA GLU A 219 -10.10 -6.95 11.91
C GLU A 219 -10.57 -6.01 13.04
N ASP A 220 -10.00 -6.16 14.24
CA ASP A 220 -10.34 -5.35 15.40
C ASP A 220 -9.52 -4.05 15.48
N PHE A 221 -8.46 -3.93 14.65
CA PHE A 221 -7.59 -2.75 14.58
C PHE A 221 -6.92 -2.39 15.90
N ILE A 222 -6.51 -3.40 16.65
CA ILE A 222 -5.80 -3.26 17.93
C ILE A 222 -4.29 -3.43 17.73
N ASP A 223 -3.89 -4.43 16.93
CA ASP A 223 -2.48 -4.74 16.64
C ASP A 223 -2.04 -4.14 15.29
N TYR A 224 -1.20 -3.12 15.35
CA TYR A 224 -0.55 -2.55 14.16
C TYR A 224 0.84 -3.15 13.88
N GLY A 225 1.19 -4.26 14.51
CA GLY A 225 2.49 -4.91 14.40
C GLY A 225 3.58 -4.28 15.28
N LYS A 226 3.20 -3.66 16.39
CA LYS A 226 4.04 -2.88 17.30
C LYS A 226 5.32 -3.60 17.71
N GLU A 227 5.21 -4.80 18.24
CA GLU A 227 6.36 -5.58 18.74
C GLU A 227 7.39 -5.83 17.62
N HIS A 228 6.90 -6.13 16.43
CA HIS A 228 7.75 -6.35 15.26
C HIS A 228 8.35 -5.04 14.74
N PHE A 229 7.62 -3.91 14.86
CA PHE A 229 8.13 -2.60 14.48
C PHE A 229 9.35 -2.20 15.33
N PHE A 230 9.25 -2.36 16.65
CA PHE A 230 10.37 -2.05 17.55
C PHE A 230 11.53 -3.05 17.39
N ALA A 231 11.24 -4.34 17.24
CA ALA A 231 12.26 -5.36 17.00
C ALA A 231 13.00 -5.11 15.68
N PHE A 232 12.27 -4.77 14.61
CA PHE A 232 12.86 -4.43 13.31
C PHE A 232 13.82 -3.25 13.44
N ARG A 233 13.41 -2.20 14.11
CA ARG A 233 14.25 -1.03 14.33
C ARG A 233 15.54 -1.38 15.08
N GLN A 234 15.45 -2.15 16.19
CA GLN A 234 16.61 -2.57 16.95
C GLN A 234 17.58 -3.41 16.09
N MET A 235 17.05 -4.35 15.31
CA MET A 235 17.86 -5.16 14.39
C MET A 235 18.52 -4.29 13.31
N LEU A 236 17.78 -3.34 12.75
CA LEU A 236 18.31 -2.40 11.74
C LEU A 236 19.48 -1.58 12.29
N GLU A 237 19.37 -1.07 13.52
CA GLU A 237 20.44 -0.31 14.18
C GLU A 237 21.69 -1.18 14.43
N LEU A 238 21.50 -2.45 14.80
CA LEU A 238 22.62 -3.42 14.94
C LEU A 238 23.33 -3.66 13.60
N ILE A 239 22.60 -3.78 12.51
CA ILE A 239 23.17 -3.96 11.16
C ILE A 239 23.90 -2.68 10.71
N LEU A 240 23.34 -1.51 10.99
CA LEU A 240 23.98 -0.22 10.65
C LEU A 240 25.26 0.02 11.43
N ALA A 241 25.37 -0.51 12.65
CA ALA A 241 26.57 -0.43 13.47
C ALA A 241 27.70 -1.35 12.98
N ASP A 242 27.39 -2.40 12.21
CA ASP A 242 28.36 -3.33 11.63
C ASP A 242 28.79 -2.85 10.23
N PRO A 243 30.06 -2.41 10.03
CA PRO A 243 30.52 -1.88 8.74
C PRO A 243 30.40 -2.88 7.58
N GLU A 244 30.51 -4.18 7.84
CA GLU A 244 30.40 -5.23 6.83
C GLU A 244 28.91 -5.47 6.47
N ALA A 245 28.07 -5.64 7.47
CA ALA A 245 26.63 -5.85 7.29
C ALA A 245 25.92 -4.64 6.64
N ARG A 246 26.41 -3.41 6.92
CA ARG A 246 25.90 -2.17 6.33
C ARG A 246 26.06 -2.11 4.81
N THR A 247 26.95 -2.89 4.22
CA THR A 247 27.17 -2.95 2.77
C THR A 247 26.22 -3.90 2.04
N ASP A 248 25.31 -4.58 2.74
CA ASP A 248 24.33 -5.49 2.13
C ASP A 248 23.51 -4.75 1.06
N PRO A 249 23.34 -5.33 -0.14
CA PRO A 249 22.59 -4.70 -1.23
C PRO A 249 21.13 -4.34 -0.87
N LEU A 250 20.54 -5.03 0.12
CA LEU A 250 19.18 -4.75 0.60
C LEU A 250 19.09 -3.63 1.63
N MET A 251 20.22 -3.12 2.15
CA MET A 251 20.20 -2.08 3.18
C MET A 251 19.40 -0.86 2.76
N ARG A 252 19.59 -0.39 1.53
CA ARG A 252 18.83 0.73 1.00
C ARG A 252 17.31 0.46 1.04
N PHE A 253 16.89 -0.76 0.63
CA PHE A 253 15.49 -1.16 0.64
C PHE A 253 14.93 -1.21 2.06
N VAL A 254 15.62 -1.86 3.00
CA VAL A 254 15.10 -2.03 4.36
C VAL A 254 15.05 -0.71 5.13
N VAL A 255 15.99 0.23 4.89
CA VAL A 255 15.95 1.57 5.50
C VAL A 255 14.76 2.38 4.97
N GLY A 256 14.53 2.43 3.66
CA GLY A 256 13.39 3.15 3.10
C GLY A 256 12.05 2.51 3.47
N ALA A 257 11.99 1.17 3.54
CA ALA A 257 10.82 0.44 4.05
C ALA A 257 10.54 0.79 5.52
N TYR A 258 11.58 0.88 6.36
CA TYR A 258 11.45 1.34 7.74
C TYR A 258 10.92 2.78 7.81
N VAL A 259 11.44 3.69 6.99
CA VAL A 259 10.97 5.09 6.97
C VAL A 259 9.48 5.16 6.64
N TYR A 260 9.03 4.42 5.63
CA TYR A 260 7.61 4.37 5.28
C TYR A 260 6.77 3.73 6.39
N TRP A 261 7.24 2.62 6.96
CA TRP A 261 6.56 1.98 8.09
C TRP A 261 6.49 2.89 9.31
N SER A 262 7.58 3.61 9.63
CA SER A 262 7.63 4.59 10.71
C SER A 262 6.64 5.75 10.50
N LEU A 263 6.47 6.20 9.25
CA LEU A 263 5.44 7.18 8.91
C LEU A 263 4.03 6.63 9.18
N THR A 264 3.71 5.44 8.67
CA THR A 264 2.37 4.83 8.82
C THR A 264 2.01 4.53 10.28
N CYS A 265 3.02 4.29 11.13
CA CYS A 265 2.85 4.04 12.56
C CYS A 265 3.00 5.30 13.44
N SER A 266 3.39 6.43 12.88
CA SER A 266 3.77 7.63 13.63
C SER A 266 2.68 8.14 14.58
N ILE A 267 1.42 8.00 14.18
CA ILE A 267 0.25 8.39 14.97
C ILE A 267 -0.34 7.25 15.81
N LEU A 268 0.21 6.03 15.71
CA LEU A 268 -0.30 4.84 16.41
C LEU A 268 0.52 4.52 17.65
N VAL A 269 1.81 4.86 17.63
CA VAL A 269 2.72 4.65 18.78
C VAL A 269 2.28 5.55 19.93
N ASP A 270 2.15 4.97 21.11
CA ASP A 270 1.83 5.71 22.33
C ASP A 270 3.02 6.62 22.72
N PRO A 271 2.80 7.93 22.94
CA PRO A 271 3.86 8.84 23.36
C PRO A 271 4.52 8.47 24.69
N ALA A 272 3.82 7.74 25.57
CA ALA A 272 4.38 7.21 26.81
C ALA A 272 5.39 6.08 26.56
N GLU A 273 5.29 5.41 25.42
CA GLU A 273 6.25 4.42 24.98
C GLU A 273 7.44 5.13 24.34
N ARG A 274 8.47 5.36 25.15
CA ARG A 274 9.69 6.00 24.67
C ARG A 274 10.31 5.16 23.55
N GLU A 275 10.02 5.53 22.32
CA GLU A 275 10.84 5.08 21.21
C GLU A 275 12.27 5.57 21.47
N PRO A 276 13.27 4.68 21.49
CA PRO A 276 14.65 5.15 21.65
C PRO A 276 14.94 6.19 20.55
N PRO A 277 15.64 7.31 20.86
CA PRO A 277 15.96 8.30 19.84
C PRO A 277 16.64 7.61 18.64
N SER A 278 16.37 8.08 17.43
CA SER A 278 17.08 7.60 16.25
C SER A 278 18.58 7.72 16.46
N THR A 279 19.29 6.64 16.19
CA THR A 279 20.77 6.74 16.24
C THR A 279 21.25 7.69 15.17
N SER A 280 22.35 8.36 15.43
CA SER A 280 23.01 9.23 14.43
C SER A 280 23.29 8.47 13.13
N GLN A 281 23.58 7.17 13.22
CA GLN A 281 23.87 6.30 12.07
C GLN A 281 22.66 6.10 11.16
N LEU A 282 21.48 5.89 11.72
CA LEU A 282 20.23 5.74 10.93
C LEU A 282 19.88 7.08 10.25
N GLU A 283 19.96 8.18 10.97
CA GLU A 283 19.71 9.50 10.40
C GLU A 283 20.73 9.85 9.30
N GLU A 284 22.00 9.60 9.54
CA GLU A 284 23.05 9.77 8.55
C GLU A 284 22.80 8.92 7.30
N TYR A 285 22.42 7.65 7.48
CA TYR A 285 22.11 6.78 6.35
C TYR A 285 20.94 7.32 5.52
N ILE A 286 19.83 7.76 6.16
CA ILE A 286 18.67 8.34 5.48
C ILE A 286 19.05 9.61 4.71
N ILE A 287 19.87 10.49 5.32
CA ILE A 287 20.35 11.72 4.68
C ILE A 287 21.20 11.40 3.46
N ASN A 288 22.04 10.36 3.54
CA ASN A 288 22.99 9.96 2.51
C ASN A 288 22.41 8.98 1.48
N MET A 289 21.14 8.56 1.58
CA MET A 289 20.52 7.64 0.62
C MET A 289 20.54 8.15 -0.83
N GLY A 290 20.75 9.45 -1.03
CA GLY A 290 20.77 10.07 -2.36
C GLY A 290 19.40 10.05 -3.05
N ASP A 291 19.38 10.54 -4.29
CA ASP A 291 18.15 10.72 -5.07
C ASP A 291 17.77 9.48 -5.90
N ASN A 292 18.52 8.38 -5.77
CA ASN A 292 18.14 7.13 -6.45
C ASN A 292 16.77 6.67 -5.99
N ARG A 293 15.89 6.30 -6.90
CA ARG A 293 14.53 5.85 -6.58
C ARG A 293 14.52 4.63 -5.67
N HIS A 294 13.77 4.73 -4.59
CA HIS A 294 13.48 3.61 -3.69
C HIS A 294 12.14 2.96 -4.10
N PRO A 295 12.01 1.62 -4.07
CA PRO A 295 10.81 0.94 -4.56
C PRO A 295 9.49 1.35 -3.89
N ILE A 296 9.53 1.84 -2.64
CA ILE A 296 8.34 2.27 -1.88
C ILE A 296 8.25 3.79 -1.80
N THR A 297 9.36 4.48 -1.51
CA THR A 297 9.35 5.92 -1.18
C THR A 297 9.78 6.81 -2.36
N GLY A 298 10.12 6.23 -3.51
CA GLY A 298 10.65 6.99 -4.65
C GLY A 298 11.91 7.77 -4.27
N SER A 299 12.02 8.98 -4.73
CA SER A 299 13.09 9.93 -4.37
C SER A 299 12.78 10.72 -3.08
N TYR A 300 11.67 10.40 -2.37
CA TYR A 300 11.11 11.22 -1.30
C TYR A 300 11.26 10.65 0.11
N THR A 301 12.23 9.77 0.32
CA THR A 301 12.48 9.14 1.63
C THR A 301 12.67 10.17 2.75
N LYS A 302 13.35 11.29 2.48
CA LYS A 302 13.57 12.37 3.46
C LYS A 302 12.27 13.07 3.86
N LEU A 303 11.37 13.30 2.90
CA LEU A 303 10.04 13.86 3.20
C LEU A 303 9.24 12.91 4.11
N PHE A 304 9.23 11.61 3.79
CA PHE A 304 8.50 10.63 4.60
C PHE A 304 9.10 10.49 6.00
N TYR A 305 10.41 10.63 6.14
CA TYR A 305 11.06 10.68 7.46
C TYR A 305 10.66 11.91 8.27
N LEU A 306 10.61 13.09 7.64
CA LEU A 306 10.10 14.32 8.24
C LEU A 306 8.66 14.17 8.73
N LEU A 307 7.80 13.63 7.87
CA LEU A 307 6.38 13.41 8.18
C LEU A 307 6.17 12.38 9.31
N GLY A 308 7.02 11.37 9.40
CA GLY A 308 7.02 10.43 10.52
C GLY A 308 7.32 11.13 11.87
N LYS A 309 8.29 12.05 11.89
CA LYS A 309 8.58 12.90 13.08
C LYS A 309 7.40 13.80 13.43
N LEU A 310 6.81 14.44 12.42
CA LEU A 310 5.63 15.29 12.58
C LEU A 310 4.42 14.51 13.12
N GLY A 311 4.13 13.33 12.56
CA GLY A 311 3.01 12.50 13.02
C GLY A 311 3.12 12.13 14.50
N ARG A 312 4.31 11.78 14.97
CA ARG A 312 4.58 11.52 16.40
C ARG A 312 4.34 12.77 17.26
N HIS A 313 4.78 13.93 16.79
CA HIS A 313 4.52 15.20 17.49
C HIS A 313 3.00 15.48 17.58
N CYS A 314 2.27 15.39 16.47
CA CYS A 314 0.82 15.57 16.45
C CYS A 314 0.10 14.59 17.40
N ARG A 315 0.56 13.32 17.45
CA ARG A 315 0.03 12.34 18.39
C ARG A 315 0.24 12.76 19.85
N ALA A 316 1.44 13.24 20.19
CA ALA A 316 1.76 13.71 21.54
C ALA A 316 0.94 14.95 21.92
N VAL A 317 0.70 15.86 20.98
CA VAL A 317 -0.16 17.04 21.19
C VAL A 317 -1.60 16.62 21.50
N VAL A 318 -2.17 15.68 20.73
CA VAL A 318 -3.56 15.22 20.93
C VAL A 318 -3.74 14.53 22.29
N GLU A 319 -2.78 13.73 22.74
CA GLU A 319 -2.91 13.02 24.03
C GLU A 319 -2.47 13.84 25.24
N GLY A 320 -1.38 14.56 25.12
CA GLY A 320 -0.75 15.26 26.25
C GLY A 320 -1.04 16.75 26.30
N GLY A 321 -1.60 17.35 25.26
CA GLY A 321 -1.85 18.80 25.16
C GLY A 321 -0.57 19.65 25.11
N TYR A 322 0.62 19.04 25.17
CA TYR A 322 1.89 19.78 25.14
C TYR A 322 2.32 20.13 23.71
N ARG A 323 2.56 21.40 23.48
CA ARG A 323 2.99 21.94 22.19
C ARG A 323 4.42 22.44 22.25
N ASP A 324 5.17 22.17 21.18
CA ASP A 324 6.51 22.72 20.94
C ASP A 324 6.45 23.68 19.74
N ALA A 325 6.08 24.93 20.00
CA ALA A 325 5.91 25.93 18.94
C ALA A 325 7.19 26.20 18.10
N PRO A 326 8.41 26.18 18.64
CA PRO A 326 9.64 26.20 17.83
C PRO A 326 9.75 25.02 16.87
N LEU A 327 9.48 23.79 17.33
CA LEU A 327 9.53 22.57 16.52
C LEU A 327 8.44 22.60 15.43
N GLU A 328 7.22 23.02 15.77
CA GLU A 328 6.09 23.16 14.85
C GLU A 328 6.41 24.13 13.70
N ARG A 329 6.97 25.30 14.02
CA ARG A 329 7.45 26.27 13.01
C ARG A 329 8.54 25.69 12.12
N THR A 330 9.42 24.87 12.67
CA THR A 330 10.47 24.20 11.91
C THR A 330 9.86 23.21 10.91
N PHE A 331 8.88 22.40 11.32
CA PHE A 331 8.15 21.50 10.42
C PHE A 331 7.43 22.27 9.32
N GLU A 332 6.70 23.34 9.67
CA GLU A 332 5.98 24.15 8.70
C GLU A 332 6.93 24.75 7.67
N GLN A 333 8.03 25.36 8.11
CA GLN A 333 9.04 25.95 7.23
C GLN A 333 9.66 24.90 6.30
N GLN A 334 10.01 23.73 6.79
CA GLN A 334 10.56 22.64 5.97
C GLN A 334 9.57 22.14 4.92
N LEU A 335 8.28 22.03 5.28
CA LEU A 335 7.25 21.61 4.34
C LEU A 335 6.92 22.69 3.31
N LEU A 336 6.92 23.97 3.68
CA LEU A 336 6.69 25.08 2.75
C LEU A 336 7.84 25.28 1.78
N GLN A 337 9.08 25.06 2.22
CA GLN A 337 10.26 25.16 1.38
C GLN A 337 10.51 23.91 0.52
N TRP A 338 9.86 22.80 0.84
CA TRP A 338 10.02 21.56 0.09
C TRP A 338 9.43 21.69 -1.31
N THR A 339 10.16 21.18 -2.30
CA THR A 339 9.72 21.12 -3.70
C THR A 339 9.99 19.74 -4.28
N PRO A 340 9.12 19.23 -5.18
CA PRO A 340 9.36 17.97 -5.87
C PRO A 340 10.56 18.05 -6.79
N SER A 341 11.13 16.89 -7.16
CA SER A 341 12.29 16.80 -8.03
C SER A 341 12.02 17.23 -9.49
N GLY A 342 10.77 17.10 -9.95
CA GLY A 342 10.37 17.41 -11.33
C GLY A 342 10.63 16.28 -12.33
N ASP A 343 11.15 15.13 -11.88
CA ASP A 343 11.57 14.04 -12.77
C ASP A 343 10.44 13.08 -13.16
N ASP A 344 9.37 13.02 -12.35
CA ASP A 344 8.27 12.04 -12.56
C ASP A 344 6.96 12.61 -12.01
N ILE A 345 6.13 13.13 -12.90
CA ILE A 345 4.89 13.84 -12.53
C ILE A 345 3.97 13.05 -11.59
N PRO A 346 3.64 11.75 -11.80
CA PRO A 346 2.83 10.98 -10.87
C PRO A 346 3.44 10.82 -9.48
N TRP A 347 4.75 10.62 -9.40
CA TRP A 347 5.46 10.54 -8.14
C TRP A 347 5.50 11.91 -7.44
N ASP A 348 5.80 12.98 -8.18
CA ASP A 348 5.84 14.35 -7.68
C ASP A 348 4.47 14.77 -7.13
N THR A 349 3.40 14.44 -7.85
CA THR A 349 2.02 14.65 -7.42
C THR A 349 1.69 13.91 -6.12
N THR A 350 2.16 12.67 -6.00
CA THR A 350 1.96 11.88 -4.78
C THR A 350 2.74 12.47 -3.61
N ALA A 351 4.00 12.85 -3.83
CA ALA A 351 4.85 13.44 -2.81
C ALA A 351 4.33 14.81 -2.34
N ASP A 352 3.78 15.62 -3.26
CA ASP A 352 3.15 16.89 -2.91
C ASP A 352 1.88 16.70 -2.08
N ALA A 353 1.09 15.65 -2.36
CA ALA A 353 -0.04 15.26 -1.51
C ALA A 353 0.40 14.88 -0.09
N PHE A 354 1.56 14.22 0.08
CA PHE A 354 2.13 13.97 1.40
C PHE A 354 2.64 15.25 2.08
N ARG A 355 3.18 16.20 1.34
CA ARG A 355 3.54 17.52 1.87
C ARG A 355 2.31 18.24 2.42
N TYR A 356 1.21 18.27 1.66
CA TYR A 356 -0.05 18.83 2.14
C TYR A 356 -0.64 18.06 3.33
N HIS A 357 -0.51 16.72 3.38
CA HIS A 357 -0.86 15.95 4.57
C HIS A 357 -0.15 16.49 5.81
N GLY A 358 1.16 16.74 5.73
CA GLY A 358 1.91 17.32 6.86
C GLY A 358 1.41 18.69 7.27
N LEU A 359 1.16 19.59 6.31
CA LEU A 359 0.61 20.92 6.58
C LEU A 359 -0.79 20.82 7.19
N LEU A 360 -1.66 19.96 6.69
CA LEU A 360 -3.00 19.73 7.25
C LEU A 360 -2.94 19.23 8.69
N MET A 361 -2.05 18.31 9.01
CA MET A 361 -1.85 17.82 10.38
C MET A 361 -1.39 18.95 11.30
N LEU A 362 -0.42 19.77 10.89
CA LEU A 362 0.03 20.93 11.65
C LEU A 362 -1.09 21.93 11.88
N HIS A 363 -1.76 22.37 10.83
CA HIS A 363 -2.79 23.39 10.91
C HIS A 363 -4.03 22.92 11.71
N ARG A 364 -4.42 21.65 11.57
CA ARG A 364 -5.59 21.11 12.29
C ARG A 364 -5.30 20.80 13.75
N ILE A 365 -4.13 20.25 14.08
CA ILE A 365 -3.81 19.78 15.42
C ILE A 365 -3.05 20.84 16.20
N CYS A 366 -2.10 21.52 15.54
CA CYS A 366 -1.24 22.50 16.19
C CYS A 366 -1.63 23.96 15.88
N GLY A 367 -2.57 24.23 14.98
CA GLY A 367 -3.01 25.57 14.61
C GLY A 367 -4.06 26.21 15.54
N GLN A 368 -4.50 25.51 16.58
CA GLN A 368 -5.42 26.03 17.59
C GLN A 368 -4.70 27.07 18.44
N ASN A 369 -5.14 28.32 18.40
CA ASN A 369 -4.56 29.36 19.26
C ASN A 369 -4.90 29.07 20.72
N VAL A 370 -3.90 28.73 21.53
CA VAL A 370 -3.98 28.62 22.99
C VAL A 370 -3.75 29.99 23.64
N ASP A 371 -4.12 31.08 22.99
CA ASP A 371 -4.12 32.42 23.58
C ASP A 371 -5.41 32.72 24.37
N ALA A 372 -6.12 31.67 24.80
CA ALA A 372 -7.21 31.82 25.74
C ALA A 372 -6.63 32.04 27.18
N THR A 373 -6.36 33.29 27.50
CA THR A 373 -5.98 33.76 28.85
C THR A 373 -7.13 33.64 29.88
N SER A 374 -8.24 32.97 29.53
CA SER A 374 -9.34 32.74 30.47
C SER A 374 -9.86 31.31 30.44
N PRO A 375 -10.06 30.64 31.61
CA PRO A 375 -10.51 29.25 31.70
C PRO A 375 -11.99 29.01 31.28
N GLN A 376 -12.71 30.01 30.84
CA GLN A 376 -14.16 29.94 30.56
C GLN A 376 -14.58 29.94 29.12
N ASP A 377 -13.68 30.23 28.15
CA ASP A 377 -13.98 30.21 26.73
C ASP A 377 -13.30 29.01 26.03
N HIS A 378 -13.85 27.83 26.26
CA HIS A 378 -13.51 26.63 25.44
C HIS A 378 -14.16 26.66 24.04
N ALA A 379 -14.43 27.83 23.48
CA ALA A 379 -14.79 27.96 22.10
C ALA A 379 -13.49 27.90 21.26
N TYR A 380 -13.22 26.78 20.62
CA TYR A 380 -12.17 26.59 19.63
C TYR A 380 -12.37 27.55 18.44
N THR A 381 -11.91 28.80 18.57
CA THR A 381 -11.93 29.78 17.48
C THR A 381 -10.66 29.60 16.65
N PHE A 382 -10.78 28.81 15.58
CA PHE A 382 -9.77 28.83 14.53
C PHE A 382 -9.76 30.23 13.88
N SER A 383 -8.56 30.75 13.58
CA SER A 383 -8.45 31.92 12.72
C SER A 383 -9.10 31.59 11.37
N THR A 384 -9.93 32.48 10.84
CA THR A 384 -10.57 32.32 9.54
C THR A 384 -9.55 32.03 8.43
N ASP A 385 -8.36 32.60 8.53
CA ASP A 385 -7.25 32.37 7.63
C ASP A 385 -6.72 30.92 7.68
N ASN A 386 -6.64 30.34 8.87
CA ASN A 386 -6.22 28.95 9.05
C ASN A 386 -7.22 27.94 8.44
N GLU A 387 -8.53 28.18 8.65
CA GLU A 387 -9.57 27.33 8.03
C GLU A 387 -9.56 27.42 6.51
N LEU A 388 -9.29 28.59 5.93
CA LEU A 388 -9.15 28.75 4.49
C LEU A 388 -7.96 27.96 3.94
N LYS A 389 -6.81 28.01 4.60
CA LYS A 389 -5.63 27.21 4.23
C LYS A 389 -5.90 25.71 4.31
N ILE A 390 -6.53 25.26 5.39
CA ILE A 390 -6.91 23.84 5.56
C ILE A 390 -7.81 23.39 4.40
N LYS A 391 -8.83 24.19 4.04
CA LYS A 391 -9.73 23.87 2.95
C LYS A 391 -9.02 23.83 1.60
N GLU A 392 -8.13 24.76 1.35
CA GLU A 392 -7.31 24.82 0.13
C GLU A 392 -6.42 23.57 0.02
N TYR A 393 -5.63 23.26 1.04
CA TYR A 393 -4.73 22.10 1.03
C TYR A 393 -5.50 20.78 0.89
N ALA A 394 -6.64 20.64 1.56
CA ALA A 394 -7.48 19.44 1.45
C ALA A 394 -8.02 19.28 0.03
N THR A 395 -8.53 20.34 -0.56
CA THR A 395 -9.06 20.32 -1.94
C THR A 395 -7.98 19.98 -2.95
N GLN A 396 -6.82 20.63 -2.86
CA GLN A 396 -5.67 20.38 -3.74
C GLN A 396 -5.19 18.94 -3.62
N THR A 397 -5.09 18.40 -2.40
CA THR A 397 -4.70 17.02 -2.17
C THR A 397 -5.61 16.03 -2.88
N ILE A 398 -6.93 16.17 -2.72
CA ILE A 398 -7.91 15.25 -3.32
C ILE A 398 -7.89 15.35 -4.83
N GLN A 399 -7.82 16.58 -5.38
CA GLN A 399 -7.76 16.79 -6.83
C GLN A 399 -6.48 16.20 -7.43
N SER A 400 -5.32 16.43 -6.81
CA SER A 400 -4.04 15.88 -7.22
C SER A 400 -4.05 14.35 -7.20
N LEU A 401 -4.47 13.73 -6.10
CA LEU A 401 -4.57 12.28 -6.01
C LEU A 401 -5.57 11.70 -7.02
N SER A 402 -6.64 12.42 -7.33
CA SER A 402 -7.66 12.00 -8.30
C SER A 402 -7.14 11.99 -9.74
N SER A 403 -6.12 12.78 -10.05
CA SER A 403 -5.46 12.78 -11.37
C SER A 403 -4.66 11.50 -11.63
N ILE A 404 -4.27 10.78 -10.57
CA ILE A 404 -3.54 9.52 -10.67
C ILE A 404 -4.56 8.39 -10.95
N PRO A 405 -4.38 7.59 -12.02
CA PRO A 405 -5.27 6.48 -12.33
C PRO A 405 -5.39 5.48 -11.17
N ILE A 406 -6.58 4.91 -10.97
CA ILE A 406 -6.84 3.95 -9.87
C ILE A 406 -6.14 2.62 -10.03
N ASP A 407 -5.66 2.28 -11.22
CA ASP A 407 -4.85 1.11 -11.54
C ASP A 407 -3.34 1.39 -11.46
N SER A 408 -2.95 2.63 -11.16
CA SER A 408 -1.55 2.99 -10.91
C SER A 408 -1.03 2.32 -9.63
N PRO A 409 0.21 1.80 -9.62
CA PRO A 409 0.83 1.32 -8.39
C PRO A 409 0.92 2.37 -7.27
N LEU A 410 0.97 3.65 -7.61
CA LEU A 410 1.00 4.77 -6.64
C LEU A 410 -0.26 4.86 -5.78
N ILE A 411 -1.34 4.16 -6.13
CA ILE A 411 -2.56 4.15 -5.32
C ILE A 411 -2.30 3.63 -3.89
N VAL A 412 -1.33 2.74 -3.69
CA VAL A 412 -1.01 2.18 -2.37
C VAL A 412 -0.48 3.23 -1.38
N LEU A 413 0.05 4.34 -1.86
CA LEU A 413 0.54 5.45 -1.04
C LEU A 413 -0.54 6.46 -0.68
N GLN A 414 -1.73 6.41 -1.28
CA GLN A 414 -2.76 7.42 -1.12
C GLN A 414 -3.55 7.40 0.21
N PRO A 415 -3.63 6.28 0.98
CA PRO A 415 -4.51 6.21 2.15
C PRO A 415 -4.29 7.33 3.17
N ILE A 416 -3.04 7.64 3.49
CA ILE A 416 -2.69 8.65 4.51
C ILE A 416 -3.11 10.07 4.07
N PRO A 417 -2.64 10.62 2.94
CA PRO A 417 -3.03 11.96 2.54
C PRO A 417 -4.51 12.04 2.19
N LEU A 418 -5.12 10.97 1.65
CA LEU A 418 -6.54 10.91 1.35
C LEU A 418 -7.40 10.95 2.62
N MET A 419 -6.99 10.25 3.70
CA MET A 419 -7.64 10.27 4.99
C MET A 419 -7.62 11.67 5.60
N THR A 420 -6.43 12.29 5.63
CA THR A 420 -6.26 13.61 6.23
C THR A 420 -7.03 14.69 5.47
N ALA A 421 -6.93 14.72 4.15
CA ALA A 421 -7.65 15.69 3.33
C ALA A 421 -9.17 15.43 3.32
N GLY A 422 -9.59 14.18 3.23
CA GLY A 422 -11.00 13.78 3.30
C GLY A 422 -11.66 14.17 4.62
N ALA A 423 -10.92 14.14 5.71
CA ALA A 423 -11.39 14.54 7.03
C ALA A 423 -11.75 16.03 7.13
N GLU A 424 -11.23 16.89 6.25
CA GLU A 424 -11.48 18.32 6.26
C GLU A 424 -12.68 18.77 5.38
N LEU A 425 -13.32 17.84 4.69
CA LEU A 425 -14.46 18.12 3.83
C LEU A 425 -15.74 18.40 4.61
N THR A 426 -16.47 19.42 4.17
CA THR A 426 -17.76 19.85 4.71
C THR A 426 -18.93 19.23 3.93
N LYS A 427 -20.17 19.48 4.38
CA LYS A 427 -21.39 19.06 3.68
C LYS A 427 -21.50 19.64 2.27
N ASP A 428 -20.89 20.81 2.01
CA ASP A 428 -20.93 21.47 0.72
C ASP A 428 -19.98 20.80 -0.29
N ASP A 429 -19.05 19.96 0.17
CA ASP A 429 -18.06 19.25 -0.64
C ASP A 429 -18.51 17.83 -1.04
N GLY A 430 -19.82 17.63 -1.28
CA GLY A 430 -20.41 16.31 -1.52
C GLY A 430 -19.76 15.50 -2.63
N LEU A 431 -19.32 16.16 -3.72
CA LEU A 431 -18.62 15.49 -4.82
C LEU A 431 -17.22 14.99 -4.38
N LEU A 432 -16.48 15.80 -3.62
CA LEU A 432 -15.17 15.40 -3.11
C LEU A 432 -15.29 14.29 -2.08
N ARG A 433 -16.31 14.31 -1.18
CA ARG A 433 -16.62 13.21 -0.26
C ARG A 433 -16.86 11.91 -1.04
N ALA A 434 -17.65 11.96 -2.12
CA ALA A 434 -17.90 10.79 -2.97
C ALA A 434 -16.61 10.27 -3.62
N THR A 435 -15.76 11.15 -4.13
CA THR A 435 -14.46 10.81 -4.74
C THR A 435 -13.54 10.13 -3.72
N VAL A 436 -13.47 10.62 -2.49
CA VAL A 436 -12.67 10.02 -1.42
C VAL A 436 -13.14 8.59 -1.12
N ILE A 437 -14.45 8.37 -1.00
CA ILE A 437 -15.03 7.04 -0.78
C ILE A 437 -14.72 6.10 -1.93
N GLU A 438 -14.87 6.55 -3.18
CA GLU A 438 -14.56 5.75 -4.37
C GLU A 438 -13.09 5.30 -4.38
N ARG A 439 -12.17 6.18 -4.03
CA ARG A 439 -10.74 5.85 -3.97
C ARG A 439 -10.41 4.85 -2.86
N PHE A 440 -11.00 4.98 -1.69
CA PHE A 440 -10.84 3.98 -0.61
C PHE A 440 -11.44 2.61 -0.99
N GLN A 441 -12.53 2.58 -1.73
CA GLN A 441 -13.09 1.33 -2.27
C GLN A 441 -12.15 0.68 -3.30
N ALA A 442 -11.55 1.48 -4.18
CA ALA A 442 -10.55 1.01 -5.12
C ALA A 442 -9.31 0.46 -4.39
N LEU A 443 -8.82 1.16 -3.37
CA LEU A 443 -7.73 0.72 -2.49
C LEU A 443 -8.06 -0.61 -1.80
N SER A 444 -9.25 -0.73 -1.23
CA SER A 444 -9.71 -1.97 -0.58
C SER A 444 -9.77 -3.15 -1.54
N SER A 445 -10.11 -2.89 -2.80
CA SER A 445 -10.12 -3.91 -3.86
C SER A 445 -8.72 -4.27 -4.33
N PHE A 446 -7.79 -3.31 -4.32
CA PHE A 446 -6.42 -3.46 -4.79
C PHE A 446 -5.54 -4.20 -3.76
N ASN A 447 -5.33 -3.62 -2.58
CA ASN A 447 -4.40 -4.14 -1.58
C ASN A 447 -5.05 -5.04 -0.52
N ARG A 448 -6.38 -5.06 -0.46
CA ARG A 448 -7.17 -5.92 0.45
C ARG A 448 -6.80 -5.73 1.91
N LEU A 449 -6.58 -4.49 2.31
CA LEU A 449 -6.35 -4.12 3.70
C LEU A 449 -7.67 -3.73 4.36
N PRO A 450 -8.08 -4.39 5.47
CA PRO A 450 -9.29 -4.04 6.22
C PRO A 450 -9.31 -2.58 6.68
N ALA A 451 -8.15 -1.99 6.97
CA ALA A 451 -8.01 -0.61 7.41
C ALA A 451 -8.60 0.41 6.42
N ASN A 452 -8.57 0.14 5.11
CA ASN A 452 -9.18 1.05 4.11
C ASN A 452 -10.70 1.14 4.24
N LEU A 453 -11.37 0.02 4.56
CA LEU A 453 -12.82 0.00 4.81
C LEU A 453 -13.14 0.73 6.11
N ARG A 454 -12.33 0.53 7.13
CA ARG A 454 -12.52 1.19 8.41
C ARG A 454 -12.26 2.70 8.33
N ALA A 455 -11.30 3.13 7.49
CA ALA A 455 -11.06 4.54 7.20
C ALA A 455 -12.30 5.20 6.58
N THR A 456 -12.98 4.51 5.66
CA THR A 456 -14.26 4.99 5.09
C THR A 456 -15.33 5.18 6.17
N GLN A 457 -15.47 4.24 7.09
CA GLN A 457 -16.42 4.34 8.20
C GLN A 457 -16.06 5.51 9.13
N LEU A 458 -14.78 5.67 9.46
CA LEU A 458 -14.30 6.77 10.30
C LEU A 458 -14.59 8.13 9.66
N LEU A 459 -14.37 8.28 8.34
CA LEU A 459 -14.67 9.52 7.61
C LEU A 459 -16.16 9.83 7.60
N GLN A 460 -17.02 8.83 7.35
CA GLN A 460 -18.47 9.04 7.32
C GLN A 460 -18.97 9.52 8.69
N GLU A 461 -18.55 8.89 9.77
CA GLU A 461 -18.90 9.30 11.13
C GLU A 461 -18.34 10.69 11.47
N LEU A 462 -17.09 10.96 11.09
CA LEU A 462 -16.49 12.28 11.27
C LEU A 462 -17.27 13.37 10.53
N TRP A 463 -17.72 13.10 9.32
CA TRP A 463 -18.55 14.06 8.57
C TRP A 463 -19.90 14.30 9.24
N GLU A 464 -20.54 13.27 9.76
CA GLU A 464 -21.78 13.41 10.53
C GLU A 464 -21.60 14.30 11.77
N LEU A 465 -20.51 14.06 12.53
CA LEU A 465 -20.17 14.89 13.70
C LEU A 465 -19.88 16.36 13.33
N LYS A 466 -19.07 16.59 12.28
CA LYS A 466 -18.76 17.94 11.79
C LYS A 466 -20.01 18.64 11.24
N ASP A 467 -20.87 17.94 10.53
CA ASP A 467 -22.13 18.50 9.99
C ASP A 467 -23.12 18.87 11.11
N MET A 468 -22.99 18.28 12.32
CA MET A 468 -23.69 18.66 13.56
C MET A 468 -22.97 19.75 14.34
N GLY A 469 -21.82 20.26 13.88
CA GLY A 469 -21.06 21.33 14.53
C GLY A 469 -20.07 20.85 15.60
N VAL A 470 -19.76 19.55 15.65
CA VAL A 470 -18.76 19.02 16.59
C VAL A 470 -17.35 19.24 16.01
N GLY A 471 -16.53 20.01 16.72
CA GLY A 471 -15.14 20.27 16.37
C GLY A 471 -14.23 19.13 16.85
N ILE A 472 -14.01 18.12 16.02
CA ILE A 472 -13.13 16.98 16.31
C ILE A 472 -12.27 16.66 15.09
N SER A 473 -11.00 16.32 15.30
CA SER A 473 -10.12 15.83 14.25
C SER A 473 -10.31 14.32 14.03
N TRP A 474 -9.92 13.83 12.86
CA TRP A 474 -9.97 12.39 12.58
C TRP A 474 -9.04 11.58 13.50
N LEU A 475 -7.91 12.15 13.92
CA LEU A 475 -6.98 11.50 14.85
C LEU A 475 -7.60 11.34 16.23
N GLU A 476 -8.23 12.39 16.77
CA GLU A 476 -8.95 12.32 18.05
C GLU A 476 -10.08 11.28 18.00
N LEU A 477 -10.91 11.28 16.94
CA LEU A 477 -11.98 10.32 16.79
C LEU A 477 -11.47 8.89 16.72
N MET A 478 -10.38 8.64 15.97
CA MET A 478 -9.73 7.34 15.87
C MET A 478 -9.25 6.85 17.23
N LEU A 479 -8.64 7.75 18.04
CA LEU A 479 -8.15 7.45 19.36
C LEU A 479 -9.27 7.18 20.37
N LEU A 480 -10.34 7.97 20.35
CA LEU A 480 -11.54 7.74 21.18
C LEU A 480 -12.16 6.37 20.93
N LYS A 481 -12.07 5.87 19.68
CA LYS A 481 -12.54 4.52 19.33
C LYS A 481 -11.54 3.41 19.70
N ASN A 482 -10.37 3.77 20.22
CA ASN A 482 -9.25 2.87 20.44
C ASN A 482 -8.82 2.09 19.18
N TRP A 483 -9.00 2.68 18.01
CA TRP A 483 -8.56 2.07 16.75
C TRP A 483 -7.08 2.39 16.48
N ARG A 484 -6.39 1.44 15.92
CA ARG A 484 -4.99 1.54 15.48
C ARG A 484 -4.93 1.31 13.97
N LEU A 485 -5.56 2.21 13.21
CA LEU A 485 -5.65 2.10 11.75
C LEU A 485 -4.29 2.41 11.12
N ARG A 486 -3.55 1.38 10.76
CA ARG A 486 -2.36 1.54 9.92
C ARG A 486 -2.79 1.69 8.47
N LEU A 487 -2.67 2.90 7.95
CA LEU A 487 -2.99 3.27 6.58
C LEU A 487 -1.72 3.22 5.71
N GLY A 488 -1.63 2.25 4.76
CA GLY A 488 -0.49 2.10 3.87
C GLY A 488 0.31 0.81 4.04
#